data_3212514261d6af16c1d3885387e2d99f
#
_entry.id   3212514261d6af16c1d3885387e2d99f
#
_cell.length_a   1.000
_cell.length_b   1.000
_cell.length_c   1.000
_cell.angle_alpha   90.00
_cell.angle_beta   90.00
_cell.angle_gamma   90.00
#
_symmetry.space_group_name_H-M   'P 1'
#
loop_
_entity.id
_entity.type
_entity.pdbx_description
1 polymer ?
#
loop_
_entity_poly.entity_id
_entity_poly.type
_entity_poly.pdbx_seq_one_letter_code
_entity_poly.pdbx_strand_id
1 'polypeptide(L)'
;MDKALEFSTLELPFAFWQYGNASGCDAIPPRGGPAQGLVDFMDEVVGLSYMSDGDLNYYAPYDFQAATQLGSYASDEAHLRGVQRYPRGYDPRALVPFDMRPYPFNPFVMPIVEGWVKAFGERILLVYGENDPWSTGAFSVSARNDSYRFFQPGGNHGSYIQALPEAD
;
A
#
# COMPACT_ATOMS: atom_id res chain seq x y z
N MET A 1 -10.92 -5.93 18.67
CA MET A 1 -9.85 -4.98 19.05
C MET A 1 -8.45 -5.55 18.78
N ASP A 2 -8.08 -6.69 19.34
CA ASP A 2 -6.71 -7.27 19.19
C ASP A 2 -6.30 -7.50 17.74
N LYS A 3 -7.20 -8.03 16.91
CA LYS A 3 -6.92 -8.28 15.48
C LYS A 3 -6.74 -6.98 14.69
N ALA A 4 -7.56 -5.98 14.95
CA ALA A 4 -7.44 -4.65 14.33
C ALA A 4 -6.09 -4.00 14.67
N LEU A 5 -5.69 -4.04 15.95
CA LEU A 5 -4.41 -3.51 16.40
C LEU A 5 -3.22 -4.22 15.73
N GLU A 6 -3.28 -5.56 15.61
CA GLU A 6 -2.23 -6.32 14.94
C GLU A 6 -2.14 -5.96 13.46
N PHE A 7 -3.26 -5.82 12.77
CA PHE A 7 -3.27 -5.39 11.37
C PHE A 7 -2.78 -3.96 11.19
N SER A 8 -3.17 -3.02 12.05
CA SER A 8 -2.62 -1.66 12.02
C SER A 8 -1.10 -1.65 12.26
N THR A 9 -0.59 -2.55 13.10
CA THR A 9 0.85 -2.69 13.33
C THR A 9 1.57 -3.20 12.08
N LEU A 10 0.97 -4.13 11.34
CA LEU A 10 1.53 -4.65 10.09
C LEU A 10 1.47 -3.61 8.96
N GLU A 11 0.44 -2.79 8.95
CA GLU A 11 0.25 -1.69 7.98
C GLU A 11 1.19 -0.50 8.23
N LEU A 12 1.62 -0.30 9.48
CA LEU A 12 2.37 0.88 9.91
C LEU A 12 3.59 1.21 9.03
N PRO A 13 4.49 0.27 8.67
CA PRO A 13 5.62 0.57 7.81
C PRO A 13 5.21 1.02 6.40
N PHE A 14 4.14 0.47 5.86
CA PHE A 14 3.64 0.82 4.53
C PHE A 14 3.01 2.20 4.54
N ALA A 15 2.12 2.48 5.49
CA ALA A 15 1.49 3.79 5.66
C ALA A 15 2.54 4.88 5.92
N PHE A 16 3.55 4.58 6.75
CA PHE A 16 4.65 5.51 7.04
C PHE A 16 5.41 5.92 5.77
N TRP A 17 5.81 4.97 4.93
CA TRP A 17 6.52 5.26 3.70
C TRP A 17 5.61 5.74 2.56
N GLN A 18 4.35 5.36 2.56
CA GLN A 18 3.38 5.78 1.55
C GLN A 18 3.22 7.30 1.52
N TYR A 19 3.18 7.95 2.68
CA TYR A 19 2.99 9.41 2.78
C TYR A 19 4.10 10.15 3.49
N GLY A 20 5.00 9.43 4.17
CA GLY A 20 6.13 10.00 4.89
C GLY A 20 7.42 10.02 4.06
N ASN A 21 8.49 10.31 4.76
CA ASN A 21 9.85 10.28 4.22
C ASN A 21 10.86 10.06 5.35
N ALA A 22 12.14 9.96 5.00
CA ALA A 22 13.20 9.69 5.97
C ALA A 22 13.30 10.72 7.11
N SER A 23 12.86 11.97 6.90
CA SER A 23 12.86 13.00 7.97
C SER A 23 11.85 12.70 9.09
N GLY A 24 10.83 11.87 8.81
CA GLY A 24 9.86 11.41 9.81
C GLY A 24 10.41 10.33 10.76
N CYS A 25 11.58 9.76 10.48
CA CYS A 25 12.15 8.69 11.32
C CYS A 25 12.44 9.15 12.77
N ASP A 26 12.73 10.43 12.98
CA ASP A 26 12.97 10.99 14.31
C ASP A 26 11.70 11.04 15.20
N ALA A 27 10.52 10.98 14.58
CA ALA A 27 9.25 10.91 15.27
C ALA A 27 8.89 9.49 15.75
N ILE A 28 9.60 8.47 15.30
CA ILE A 28 9.34 7.08 15.70
C ILE A 28 9.64 6.91 17.18
N PRO A 29 8.69 6.47 18.01
CA PRO A 29 8.92 6.30 19.45
C PRO A 29 10.06 5.33 19.73
N PRO A 30 10.93 5.64 20.72
CA PRO A 30 12.07 4.79 21.01
C PRO A 30 11.63 3.45 21.61
N ARG A 31 12.44 2.42 21.36
CA ARG A 31 12.21 1.08 21.94
C ARG A 31 12.14 1.17 23.46
N GLY A 32 11.08 0.62 24.04
CA GLY A 32 10.84 0.64 25.48
C GLY A 32 10.25 1.97 26.00
N GLY A 33 9.88 2.87 25.10
CA GLY A 33 9.14 4.07 25.44
C GLY A 33 7.74 3.78 26.01
N PRO A 34 7.01 4.81 26.47
CA PRO A 34 5.65 4.66 26.97
C PRO A 34 4.72 4.05 25.91
N ALA A 35 3.88 3.08 26.31
CA ALA A 35 2.93 2.44 25.40
C ALA A 35 1.98 3.44 24.75
N GLN A 36 1.58 4.51 25.46
CA GLN A 36 0.72 5.54 24.91
C GLN A 36 1.38 6.25 23.71
N GLY A 37 2.66 6.57 23.78
CA GLY A 37 3.38 7.21 22.68
C GLY A 37 3.42 6.32 21.41
N LEU A 38 3.47 4.99 21.56
CA LEU A 38 3.35 4.07 20.44
C LEU A 38 1.94 4.09 19.83
N VAL A 39 0.92 4.11 20.68
CA VAL A 39 -0.49 4.16 20.23
C VAL A 39 -0.76 5.48 19.50
N ASP A 40 -0.31 6.60 20.04
CA ASP A 40 -0.49 7.93 19.43
C ASP A 40 0.21 8.00 18.06
N PHE A 41 1.44 7.49 17.97
CA PHE A 41 2.17 7.41 16.71
C PHE A 41 1.48 6.51 15.66
N MET A 42 0.97 5.35 16.09
CA MET A 42 0.22 4.46 15.20
C MET A 42 -1.07 5.12 14.71
N ASP A 43 -1.78 5.83 15.59
CA ASP A 43 -3.01 6.55 15.23
C ASP A 43 -2.73 7.69 14.24
N GLU A 44 -1.64 8.42 14.44
CA GLU A 44 -1.20 9.48 13.52
C GLU A 44 -0.85 8.94 12.13
N VAL A 45 -0.15 7.80 12.06
CA VAL A 45 0.38 7.26 10.79
C VAL A 45 -0.64 6.40 10.04
N VAL A 46 -1.34 5.50 10.74
CA VAL A 46 -2.27 4.53 10.12
C VAL A 46 -3.72 4.98 10.25
N GLY A 47 -4.06 5.69 11.34
CA GLY A 47 -5.44 5.92 11.73
C GLY A 47 -6.07 4.64 12.28
N LEU A 48 -6.05 4.43 13.59
CA LEU A 48 -6.54 3.19 14.22
C LEU A 48 -8.02 2.90 13.93
N SER A 49 -8.80 3.93 13.59
CA SER A 49 -10.19 3.78 13.16
C SER A 49 -10.33 3.08 11.81
N TYR A 50 -9.29 3.10 10.97
CA TYR A 50 -9.33 2.49 9.64
C TYR A 50 -9.70 0.99 9.68
N MET A 51 -9.30 0.29 10.75
CA MET A 51 -9.68 -1.11 10.98
C MET A 51 -10.99 -1.27 11.77
N SER A 52 -11.77 -0.21 11.94
CA SER A 52 -13.12 -0.29 12.53
C SER A 52 -14.13 -0.85 11.54
N ASP A 53 -15.22 -1.44 12.04
CA ASP A 53 -16.29 -1.96 11.18
C ASP A 53 -16.90 -0.86 10.28
N GLY A 54 -16.93 0.39 10.75
CA GLY A 54 -17.45 1.52 9.99
C GLY A 54 -16.59 1.84 8.78
N ASP A 55 -15.29 2.00 8.97
CA ASP A 55 -14.35 2.33 7.90
C ASP A 55 -14.17 1.15 6.96
N LEU A 56 -14.08 -0.09 7.46
CA LEU A 56 -14.03 -1.29 6.63
C LEU A 56 -15.27 -1.43 5.74
N ASN A 57 -16.47 -1.08 6.23
CA ASN A 57 -17.68 -1.07 5.39
C ASN A 57 -17.62 0.02 4.31
N TYR A 58 -17.05 1.19 4.62
CA TYR A 58 -16.88 2.26 3.63
C TYR A 58 -15.93 1.84 2.51
N TYR A 59 -14.82 1.18 2.84
CA TYR A 59 -13.82 0.72 1.87
C TYR A 59 -14.11 -0.65 1.26
N ALA A 60 -15.19 -1.34 1.68
CA ALA A 60 -15.52 -2.69 1.24
C ALA A 60 -15.50 -2.89 -0.30
N PRO A 61 -15.94 -1.94 -1.15
CA PRO A 61 -15.85 -2.12 -2.61
C PRO A 61 -14.40 -2.17 -3.10
N TYR A 62 -13.51 -1.34 -2.53
CA TYR A 62 -12.09 -1.37 -2.82
C TYR A 62 -11.45 -2.68 -2.34
N ASP A 63 -11.69 -3.08 -1.10
CA ASP A 63 -11.16 -4.30 -0.52
C ASP A 63 -11.62 -5.53 -1.30
N PHE A 64 -12.87 -5.54 -1.76
CA PHE A 64 -13.39 -6.59 -2.64
C PHE A 64 -12.63 -6.63 -3.97
N GLN A 65 -12.40 -5.50 -4.60
CA GLN A 65 -11.65 -5.43 -5.85
C GLN A 65 -10.18 -5.84 -5.65
N ALA A 66 -9.54 -5.39 -4.58
CA ALA A 66 -8.18 -5.79 -4.23
C ALA A 66 -8.09 -7.31 -4.00
N ALA A 67 -9.04 -7.87 -3.24
CA ALA A 67 -9.09 -9.29 -2.93
C ALA A 67 -9.39 -10.21 -4.11
N THR A 68 -10.01 -9.68 -5.17
CA THR A 68 -10.47 -10.50 -6.32
C THR A 68 -9.70 -10.25 -7.60
N GLN A 69 -9.10 -9.06 -7.77
CA GLN A 69 -8.54 -8.63 -9.06
C GLN A 69 -7.19 -7.92 -8.95
N LEU A 70 -7.05 -6.91 -8.07
CA LEU A 70 -5.86 -6.08 -8.04
C LEU A 70 -4.69 -6.80 -7.35
N GLY A 71 -4.97 -7.60 -6.32
CA GLY A 71 -3.95 -8.11 -5.41
C GLY A 71 -3.53 -7.07 -4.37
N SER A 72 -2.55 -7.43 -3.58
CA SER A 72 -1.89 -6.53 -2.65
C SER A 72 -0.41 -6.92 -2.51
N TYR A 73 0.36 -6.08 -1.86
CA TYR A 73 1.74 -6.40 -1.52
C TYR A 73 1.81 -7.61 -0.57
N ALA A 74 2.91 -8.34 -0.61
CA ALA A 74 3.23 -9.38 0.36
C ALA A 74 4.20 -8.82 1.39
N SER A 75 3.78 -8.75 2.65
CA SER A 75 4.67 -8.39 3.75
C SER A 75 5.52 -9.60 4.19
N ASP A 76 6.81 -9.36 4.45
CA ASP A 76 7.64 -10.37 5.11
C ASP A 76 7.47 -10.26 6.62
N GLU A 77 6.66 -11.14 7.18
CA GLU A 77 6.34 -11.21 8.60
C GLU A 77 7.20 -12.23 9.35
N ALA A 78 8.23 -12.79 8.71
CA ALA A 78 9.04 -13.85 9.31
C ALA A 78 9.69 -13.44 10.63
N HIS A 79 10.07 -12.15 10.74
CA HIS A 79 10.66 -11.56 11.95
C HIS A 79 9.68 -11.39 13.12
N LEU A 80 8.37 -11.44 12.84
CA LEU A 80 7.30 -11.30 13.83
C LEU A 80 6.78 -12.65 14.35
N ARG A 81 7.34 -13.76 13.86
CA ARG A 81 6.96 -15.12 14.33
C ARG A 81 7.14 -15.22 15.84
N GLY A 82 6.09 -15.70 16.50
CA GLY A 82 6.07 -15.87 17.96
C GLY A 82 5.55 -14.68 18.75
N VAL A 83 5.34 -13.52 18.13
CA VAL A 83 4.67 -12.36 18.76
C VAL A 83 3.29 -12.10 18.15
N GLN A 84 3.06 -12.47 16.90
CA GLN A 84 1.75 -12.39 16.26
C GLN A 84 0.76 -13.37 16.88
N ARG A 85 -0.46 -12.92 17.13
CA ARG A 85 -1.60 -13.75 17.53
C ARG A 85 -2.38 -14.28 16.33
N TYR A 86 -2.29 -13.58 15.19
CA TYR A 86 -2.95 -13.89 13.92
C TYR A 86 -1.91 -14.10 12.82
N PRO A 87 -1.05 -15.15 12.94
CA PRO A 87 0.13 -15.34 12.08
C PRO A 87 -0.30 -15.77 10.68
N ARG A 88 -0.52 -14.80 9.84
CA ARG A 88 -0.77 -14.99 8.42
C ARG A 88 -0.24 -13.80 7.70
N GLY A 89 0.39 -13.95 6.55
CA GLY A 89 0.65 -12.84 5.68
C GLY A 89 -0.62 -11.99 5.51
N TYR A 90 -0.48 -10.71 5.32
CA TYR A 90 -1.62 -9.83 5.07
C TYR A 90 -2.46 -10.41 3.92
N ASP A 91 -3.68 -10.77 4.24
CA ASP A 91 -4.64 -11.28 3.27
C ASP A 91 -5.77 -10.26 3.10
N PRO A 92 -5.83 -9.54 1.97
CA PRO A 92 -6.87 -8.54 1.75
C PRO A 92 -8.27 -9.12 1.88
N ARG A 93 -8.45 -10.42 1.65
CA ARG A 93 -9.74 -11.10 1.90
C ARG A 93 -10.19 -11.06 3.35
N ALA A 94 -9.28 -10.78 4.30
CA ALA A 94 -9.64 -10.60 5.70
C ALA A 94 -10.46 -9.32 5.94
N LEU A 95 -10.32 -8.33 5.07
CA LEU A 95 -11.01 -7.04 5.14
C LEU A 95 -12.33 -7.03 4.34
N VAL A 96 -12.56 -8.03 3.49
CA VAL A 96 -13.81 -8.15 2.73
C VAL A 96 -14.95 -8.61 3.65
N PRO A 97 -16.12 -7.94 3.66
CA PRO A 97 -17.28 -8.36 4.43
C PRO A 97 -17.64 -9.82 4.18
N PHE A 98 -18.14 -10.49 5.23
CA PHE A 98 -18.36 -11.95 5.20
C PHE A 98 -19.36 -12.40 4.12
N ASP A 99 -20.37 -11.60 3.84
CA ASP A 99 -21.36 -11.84 2.80
C ASP A 99 -20.82 -11.69 1.37
N MET A 100 -19.67 -11.03 1.22
CA MET A 100 -18.94 -10.92 -0.05
C MET A 100 -17.90 -12.04 -0.25
N ARG A 101 -17.73 -12.94 0.70
CA ARG A 101 -16.83 -14.11 0.61
C ARG A 101 -17.60 -15.32 0.12
N PRO A 102 -16.99 -16.27 -0.61
CA PRO A 102 -15.62 -16.29 -1.15
C PRO A 102 -15.62 -16.06 -2.65
N TYR A 103 -15.00 -15.00 -3.10
CA TYR A 103 -14.70 -14.86 -4.52
C TYR A 103 -13.25 -15.27 -4.78
N PRO A 104 -12.98 -16.12 -5.78
CA PRO A 104 -11.62 -16.50 -6.11
C PRO A 104 -10.84 -15.29 -6.64
N PHE A 105 -9.58 -15.16 -6.22
CA PHE A 105 -8.68 -14.19 -6.80
C PHE A 105 -8.37 -14.57 -8.26
N ASN A 106 -8.48 -13.62 -9.16
CA ASN A 106 -8.11 -13.79 -10.57
C ASN A 106 -6.70 -13.18 -10.81
N PRO A 107 -5.64 -13.98 -10.88
CA PRO A 107 -4.28 -13.49 -11.02
C PRO A 107 -3.96 -12.91 -12.41
N PHE A 108 -4.87 -13.02 -13.36
CA PHE A 108 -4.63 -12.60 -14.76
C PHE A 108 -5.08 -11.17 -15.03
N VAL A 109 -5.89 -10.55 -14.18
CA VAL A 109 -6.47 -9.22 -14.44
C VAL A 109 -5.36 -8.18 -14.58
N MET A 110 -4.50 -8.03 -13.58
CA MET A 110 -3.46 -6.99 -13.61
C MET A 110 -2.37 -7.25 -14.67
N PRO A 111 -1.87 -8.48 -14.89
CA PRO A 111 -1.00 -8.76 -16.02
C PRO A 111 -1.61 -8.44 -17.39
N ILE A 112 -2.92 -8.64 -17.58
CA ILE A 112 -3.61 -8.26 -18.81
C ILE A 112 -3.65 -6.74 -18.96
N VAL A 113 -3.97 -6.01 -17.89
CA VAL A 113 -3.99 -4.53 -17.88
C VAL A 113 -2.60 -3.99 -18.18
N GLU A 114 -1.55 -4.50 -17.52
CA GLU A 114 -0.17 -4.10 -17.78
C GLU A 114 0.24 -4.38 -19.23
N GLY A 115 -0.07 -5.57 -19.74
CA GLY A 115 0.20 -5.94 -21.12
C GLY A 115 -0.48 -5.00 -22.11
N TRP A 116 -1.72 -4.60 -21.84
CA TRP A 116 -2.45 -3.64 -22.65
C TRP A 116 -1.83 -2.25 -22.60
N VAL A 117 -1.53 -1.74 -21.40
CA VAL A 117 -0.88 -0.43 -21.21
C VAL A 117 0.44 -0.38 -21.98
N LYS A 118 1.25 -1.42 -21.86
CA LYS A 118 2.56 -1.51 -22.53
C LYS A 118 2.46 -1.58 -24.05
N ALA A 119 1.49 -2.34 -24.58
CA ALA A 119 1.38 -2.62 -26.01
C ALA A 119 0.57 -1.58 -26.77
N PHE A 120 -0.49 -1.05 -26.15
CA PHE A 120 -1.52 -0.24 -26.82
C PHE A 120 -1.79 1.11 -26.14
N GLY A 121 -1.32 1.31 -24.90
CA GLY A 121 -1.51 2.57 -24.20
C GLY A 121 -0.78 3.71 -24.89
N GLU A 122 -1.50 4.71 -25.38
CA GLU A 122 -0.94 5.87 -26.10
C GLU A 122 -1.07 7.12 -25.25
N ARG A 123 -0.03 7.95 -25.27
CA ARG A 123 0.01 9.26 -24.59
C ARG A 123 -0.29 9.16 -23.10
N ILE A 124 0.26 8.14 -22.47
CA ILE A 124 0.16 7.90 -21.03
C ILE A 124 1.42 8.43 -20.36
N LEU A 125 1.24 9.24 -19.32
CA LEU A 125 2.30 9.68 -18.43
C LEU A 125 2.06 9.06 -17.05
N LEU A 126 3.02 8.25 -16.60
CA LEU A 126 3.02 7.65 -15.26
C LEU A 126 4.08 8.32 -14.40
N VAL A 127 3.69 8.77 -13.22
CA VAL A 127 4.58 9.34 -12.21
C VAL A 127 4.46 8.53 -10.94
N TYR A 128 5.59 8.03 -10.44
CA TYR A 128 5.70 7.23 -9.22
C TYR A 128 6.67 7.87 -8.25
N GLY A 129 6.50 7.60 -6.96
CA GLY A 129 7.49 7.93 -5.94
C GLY A 129 8.51 6.81 -5.78
N GLU A 130 9.79 7.15 -5.68
CA GLU A 130 10.86 6.16 -5.48
C GLU A 130 10.69 5.39 -4.16
N ASN A 131 10.23 6.07 -3.11
CA ASN A 131 10.02 5.49 -1.77
C ASN A 131 8.58 5.03 -1.52
N ASP A 132 7.68 5.16 -2.51
CA ASP A 132 6.32 4.67 -2.37
C ASP A 132 6.28 3.14 -2.42
N PRO A 133 5.81 2.44 -1.38
CA PRO A 133 5.68 0.99 -1.39
C PRO A 133 4.83 0.46 -2.57
N TRP A 134 3.84 1.23 -3.02
CA TRP A 134 2.99 0.88 -4.16
C TRP A 134 3.71 0.95 -5.50
N SER A 135 4.83 1.67 -5.58
CA SER A 135 5.64 1.75 -6.80
C SER A 135 6.29 0.41 -7.18
N THR A 136 6.27 -0.59 -6.31
CA THR A 136 6.64 -1.97 -6.65
C THR A 136 5.72 -2.57 -7.72
N GLY A 137 4.48 -2.08 -7.84
CA GLY A 137 3.51 -2.44 -8.88
C GLY A 137 3.50 -1.49 -10.08
N ALA A 138 4.54 -0.69 -10.29
CA ALA A 138 4.59 0.30 -11.36
C ALA A 138 4.50 -0.32 -12.75
N PHE A 139 3.55 0.15 -13.57
CA PHE A 139 3.35 -0.33 -14.93
C PHE A 139 4.50 0.04 -15.85
N SER A 140 4.75 -0.81 -16.84
CA SER A 140 5.64 -0.53 -17.95
C SER A 140 4.88 0.16 -19.08
N VAL A 141 5.52 1.15 -19.69
CA VAL A 141 5.00 1.86 -20.88
C VAL A 141 6.00 1.76 -22.04
N SER A 142 5.57 2.12 -23.24
CA SER A 142 6.41 2.12 -24.43
C SER A 142 6.54 3.52 -25.00
N ALA A 143 7.77 4.00 -25.15
CA ALA A 143 8.05 5.27 -25.84
C ALA A 143 7.58 5.27 -27.32
N ARG A 144 7.42 4.08 -27.93
CA ARG A 144 6.86 3.96 -29.29
C ARG A 144 5.40 4.42 -29.37
N ASN A 145 4.71 4.40 -28.23
CA ASN A 145 3.30 4.82 -28.09
C ASN A 145 3.20 6.22 -27.49
N ASP A 146 4.27 7.01 -27.52
CA ASP A 146 4.32 8.34 -26.90
C ASP A 146 3.89 8.28 -25.40
N SER A 147 4.40 7.27 -24.70
CA SER A 147 4.07 7.02 -23.30
C SER A 147 5.34 6.92 -22.46
N TYR A 148 5.32 7.54 -21.29
CA TYR A 148 6.51 7.73 -20.46
C TYR A 148 6.23 7.40 -19.01
N ARG A 149 7.26 6.93 -18.31
CA ARG A 149 7.22 6.64 -16.88
C ARG A 149 8.40 7.30 -16.18
N PHE A 150 8.08 8.02 -15.11
CA PHE A 150 9.05 8.70 -14.28
C PHE A 150 8.93 8.26 -12.83
N PHE A 151 10.07 8.24 -12.13
CA PHE A 151 10.13 8.09 -10.70
C PHE A 151 10.67 9.38 -10.11
N GLN A 152 9.92 9.99 -9.19
CA GLN A 152 10.40 11.12 -8.42
C GLN A 152 11.44 10.64 -7.41
N PRO A 153 12.71 11.10 -7.46
CA PRO A 153 13.72 10.73 -6.49
C PRO A 153 13.31 11.13 -5.07
N GLY A 154 13.38 10.18 -4.14
CA GLY A 154 12.95 10.37 -2.75
C GLY A 154 11.45 10.63 -2.56
N GLY A 155 10.65 10.58 -3.64
CA GLY A 155 9.21 10.80 -3.61
C GLY A 155 8.44 9.67 -2.96
N ASN A 156 7.21 9.96 -2.53
CA ASN A 156 6.27 9.03 -1.91
C ASN A 156 4.99 8.93 -2.76
N HIS A 157 3.89 8.42 -2.20
CA HIS A 157 2.60 8.29 -2.89
C HIS A 157 1.99 9.63 -3.34
N GLY A 158 2.43 10.74 -2.77
CA GLY A 158 2.07 12.09 -3.18
C GLY A 158 2.92 12.65 -4.33
N SER A 159 3.68 11.83 -5.05
CA SER A 159 4.52 12.27 -6.18
C SER A 159 3.69 12.83 -7.33
N TYR A 160 4.18 13.91 -7.95
CA TYR A 160 3.48 14.62 -9.02
C TYR A 160 4.46 15.22 -10.03
N ILE A 161 3.96 15.61 -11.20
CA ILE A 161 4.78 16.02 -12.34
C ILE A 161 5.74 17.16 -12.00
N GLN A 162 5.25 18.20 -11.28
CA GLN A 162 6.08 19.37 -10.97
C GLN A 162 7.21 19.11 -9.98
N ALA A 163 7.18 17.96 -9.30
CA ALA A 163 8.24 17.53 -8.39
C ALA A 163 9.29 16.62 -9.06
N LEU A 164 9.13 16.33 -10.35
CA LEU A 164 10.16 15.65 -11.12
C LEU A 164 11.36 16.58 -11.34
N PRO A 165 12.60 16.05 -11.36
CA PRO A 165 13.78 16.84 -11.74
C PRO A 165 13.60 17.45 -13.13
N GLU A 166 14.16 18.64 -13.31
CA GLU A 166 14.27 19.21 -14.66
C GLU A 166 15.09 18.24 -15.54
N ALA A 167 14.66 18.11 -16.80
CA ALA A 167 15.44 17.32 -17.75
C ALA A 167 16.73 18.07 -18.10
N ASP A 168 17.87 17.39 -18.00
CA ASP A 168 19.16 17.87 -18.47
C ASP A 168 19.21 18.02 -19.99
#